data_5037fdedd5c58c9b0270b0628309b348
#
_entry.id   5037fdedd5c58c9b0270b0628309b348
#
_cell.length_a   1.000
_cell.length_b   1.000
_cell.length_c   1.000
_cell.angle_alpha   90.00
_cell.angle_beta   90.00
_cell.angle_gamma   90.00
#
_symmetry.space_group_name_H-M   'P 1'
#
loop_
_entity.id
_entity.type
_entity.pdbx_description
1 polymer ?
#
loop_
_entity_poly.entity_id
_entity_poly.type
_entity_poly.pdbx_seq_one_letter_code
_entity_poly.pdbx_strand_id
1 'polypeptide(L)'
;RDAQESRGLGDVYKRQRMMRMICEIVCPGVLLLGEVVMAPEKVVPYFGTLEKPECHILYNVTTMASTWHTVATKDVSLLRRQLDILGSLPKEYIFQNYLRCHDDIGWGLDYDFLKNFSIDEVSHKKFLNDFFTGKYPDTFGRGELYNDDPRLGDARLCGTTASLCGIEKYGFEGNAAGVDRSVRYDITLHAFMLSQSGIPVIYSGDEIGQVNDYSYKDDPDKAVDSRYLHRGEFNWSLAPNRNIADTVQGKLFHALDHLEHIRSSHSVFDTTADLRTIDTWDSSILAIVRENAEEKFIGIYNFSDQDKVAWINEDDGIYTDLISGHEMEAKGVMIPAFGCFWLCRKK
;
A
#
# COMPACT_ATOMS: atom_id res chain seq x y z
N ARG A 1 23.36 4.81 -8.45
CA ARG A 1 23.95 3.66 -7.73
C ARG A 1 25.49 3.81 -7.62
N ASP A 2 26.18 3.99 -8.72
CA ASP A 2 27.68 4.02 -8.73
C ASP A 2 28.28 5.20 -7.95
N ALA A 3 27.59 6.31 -7.82
CA ALA A 3 28.04 7.45 -7.04
C ALA A 3 27.94 7.23 -5.51
N GLN A 4 27.09 6.34 -5.06
CA GLN A 4 26.96 5.98 -3.64
C GLN A 4 28.10 5.08 -3.16
N GLU A 5 28.50 4.13 -3.99
CA GLU A 5 29.56 3.17 -3.66
C GLU A 5 30.96 3.79 -3.65
N SER A 6 31.20 4.82 -4.48
CA SER A 6 32.53 5.39 -4.68
C SER A 6 32.93 6.54 -3.73
N ARG A 7 31.97 7.18 -3.00
CA ARG A 7 32.24 8.43 -2.26
C ARG A 7 31.78 8.46 -0.81
N GLY A 8 31.18 7.37 -0.32
CA GLY A 8 30.62 7.30 1.04
C GLY A 8 29.33 8.10 1.24
N LEU A 9 28.47 7.62 2.11
CA LEU A 9 27.17 8.21 2.44
C LEU A 9 27.25 9.70 2.86
N GLY A 10 28.33 10.14 3.47
CA GLY A 10 28.50 11.51 3.94
C GLY A 10 28.41 12.60 2.85
N ASP A 11 28.80 12.31 1.62
CA ASP A 11 28.72 13.28 0.51
C ASP A 11 27.32 13.37 -0.09
N VAL A 12 26.56 12.30 -0.04
CA VAL A 12 25.13 12.27 -0.48
C VAL A 12 24.31 13.17 0.46
N TYR A 13 24.44 12.98 1.76
CA TYR A 13 23.71 13.80 2.75
C TYR A 13 24.06 15.30 2.67
N LYS A 14 25.31 15.66 2.42
CA LYS A 14 25.70 17.06 2.22
C LYS A 14 25.00 17.68 1.01
N ARG A 15 24.90 16.93 -0.09
CA ARG A 15 24.23 17.41 -1.31
C ARG A 15 22.73 17.56 -1.11
N GLN A 16 22.08 16.62 -0.44
CA GLN A 16 20.65 16.67 -0.12
C GLN A 16 20.33 17.89 0.74
N ARG A 17 21.12 18.16 1.78
CA ARG A 17 20.99 19.39 2.59
C ARG A 17 21.16 20.65 1.78
N MET A 18 22.15 20.70 0.89
CA MET A 18 22.33 21.85 0.01
C MET A 18 21.12 22.06 -0.90
N MET A 19 20.59 21.00 -1.50
CA MET A 19 19.37 21.08 -2.31
C MET A 19 18.20 21.59 -1.48
N ARG A 20 18.00 21.05 -0.27
CA ARG A 20 16.95 21.50 0.66
C ARG A 20 17.09 23.00 0.97
N MET A 21 18.26 23.45 1.38
CA MET A 21 18.53 24.87 1.71
C MET A 21 18.30 25.78 0.50
N ILE A 22 18.75 25.38 -0.69
CA ILE A 22 18.53 26.15 -1.92
C ILE A 22 17.04 26.27 -2.22
N CYS A 23 16.29 25.17 -2.15
CA CYS A 23 14.83 25.18 -2.37
C CYS A 23 14.13 26.10 -1.37
N GLU A 24 14.47 26.05 -0.09
CA GLU A 24 13.87 26.89 0.94
C GLU A 24 14.10 28.38 0.72
N ILE A 25 15.27 28.75 0.14
CA ILE A 25 15.63 30.16 -0.13
C ILE A 25 15.02 30.63 -1.45
N VAL A 26 15.13 29.83 -2.53
CA VAL A 26 14.83 30.27 -3.90
C VAL A 26 13.38 29.98 -4.29
N CYS A 27 12.83 28.88 -3.80
CA CYS A 27 11.48 28.41 -4.12
C CYS A 27 10.79 27.87 -2.86
N PRO A 28 10.47 28.73 -1.87
CA PRO A 28 9.79 28.28 -0.66
C PRO A 28 8.45 27.64 -1.02
N GLY A 29 8.19 26.45 -0.49
CA GLY A 29 7.01 25.64 -0.80
C GLY A 29 7.25 24.49 -1.79
N VAL A 30 8.43 24.40 -2.39
CA VAL A 30 8.83 23.17 -3.11
C VAL A 30 9.10 22.05 -2.13
N LEU A 31 8.47 20.90 -2.34
CA LEU A 31 8.69 19.69 -1.56
C LEU A 31 9.72 18.78 -2.25
N LEU A 32 10.71 18.35 -1.50
CA LEU A 32 11.68 17.35 -1.96
C LEU A 32 11.18 15.97 -1.57
N LEU A 33 10.80 15.18 -2.57
CA LEU A 33 10.40 13.79 -2.43
C LEU A 33 11.58 12.88 -2.75
N GLY A 34 12.02 12.09 -1.75
CA GLY A 34 13.10 11.13 -1.92
C GLY A 34 12.55 9.77 -2.35
N GLU A 35 13.02 9.28 -3.50
CA GLU A 35 12.72 7.93 -3.98
C GLU A 35 13.85 6.98 -3.59
N VAL A 36 13.67 6.32 -2.45
CA VAL A 36 14.68 5.43 -1.85
C VAL A 36 14.08 4.07 -1.58
N VAL A 37 14.54 3.06 -2.32
CA VAL A 37 14.09 1.67 -2.19
C VAL A 37 15.06 0.91 -1.29
N MET A 38 14.80 0.91 0.01
CA MET A 38 15.63 0.25 1.03
C MET A 38 14.76 -0.26 2.19
N ALA A 39 15.36 -1.09 3.05
CA ALA A 39 14.72 -1.48 4.32
C ALA A 39 14.44 -0.24 5.20
N PRO A 40 13.43 -0.28 6.09
CA PRO A 40 12.94 0.89 6.84
C PRO A 40 14.03 1.66 7.58
N GLU A 41 14.90 0.95 8.27
CA GLU A 41 15.98 1.57 9.06
C GLU A 41 17.00 2.30 8.17
N LYS A 42 17.10 1.91 6.91
CA LYS A 42 18.03 2.51 5.93
C LYS A 42 17.41 3.71 5.19
N VAL A 43 16.08 3.81 5.18
CA VAL A 43 15.34 4.90 4.52
C VAL A 43 15.30 6.13 5.41
N VAL A 44 15.05 5.96 6.71
CA VAL A 44 14.91 7.06 7.69
C VAL A 44 16.03 8.12 7.63
N PRO A 45 17.31 7.76 7.49
CA PRO A 45 18.40 8.75 7.38
C PRO A 45 18.24 9.76 6.25
N TYR A 46 17.45 9.48 5.21
CA TYR A 46 17.21 10.43 4.10
C TYR A 46 16.26 11.58 4.46
N PHE A 47 15.55 11.51 5.59
CA PHE A 47 14.89 12.68 6.17
C PHE A 47 15.89 13.66 6.79
N GLY A 48 17.12 13.20 7.08
CA GLY A 48 18.08 13.91 7.89
C GLY A 48 17.71 13.85 9.38
N THR A 49 18.00 14.92 10.09
CA THR A 49 17.56 15.14 11.48
C THR A 49 16.63 16.34 11.56
N LEU A 50 15.89 16.51 12.66
CA LEU A 50 15.04 17.68 12.86
C LEU A 50 15.80 19.00 12.80
N GLU A 51 17.08 19.01 13.24
CA GLU A 51 17.97 20.18 13.16
C GLU A 51 18.61 20.35 11.78
N LYS A 52 18.76 19.27 11.03
CA LYS A 52 19.41 19.22 9.71
C LYS A 52 18.57 18.41 8.74
N PRO A 53 17.41 18.93 8.33
CA PRO A 53 16.50 18.21 7.46
C PRO A 53 17.06 18.06 6.04
N GLU A 54 16.69 16.96 5.37
CA GLU A 54 17.06 16.65 3.99
C GLU A 54 15.81 16.54 3.12
N CYS A 55 15.26 15.35 2.90
CA CYS A 55 13.98 15.22 2.17
C CYS A 55 12.80 15.68 3.04
N HIS A 56 11.77 16.22 2.39
CA HIS A 56 10.51 16.55 3.06
C HIS A 56 9.64 15.30 3.20
N ILE A 57 9.65 14.47 2.16
CA ILE A 57 8.80 13.30 2.00
C ILE A 57 9.66 12.17 1.46
N LEU A 58 9.37 10.94 1.87
CA LEU A 58 9.95 9.73 1.30
C LEU A 58 8.85 8.78 0.82
N TYR A 59 9.13 8.02 -0.23
CA TYR A 59 8.27 6.92 -0.65
C TYR A 59 8.21 5.83 0.43
N ASN A 60 7.02 5.37 0.79
CA ASN A 60 6.81 4.29 1.74
C ASN A 60 6.89 2.92 1.05
N VAL A 61 8.03 2.65 0.43
CA VAL A 61 8.27 1.47 -0.40
C VAL A 61 8.11 0.18 0.39
N THR A 62 8.64 0.14 1.61
CA THR A 62 8.61 -1.08 2.43
C THR A 62 7.20 -1.43 2.88
N THR A 63 6.38 -0.43 3.22
CA THR A 63 4.97 -0.67 3.56
C THR A 63 4.19 -1.14 2.33
N MET A 64 4.42 -0.54 1.16
CA MET A 64 3.84 -0.99 -0.10
C MET A 64 4.20 -2.45 -0.38
N ALA A 65 5.49 -2.81 -0.33
CA ALA A 65 5.94 -4.19 -0.55
C ALA A 65 5.39 -5.16 0.52
N SER A 66 5.33 -4.75 1.80
CA SER A 66 4.76 -5.55 2.89
C SER A 66 3.25 -5.74 2.74
N THR A 67 2.54 -4.78 2.14
CA THR A 67 1.11 -4.92 1.83
C THR A 67 0.91 -6.03 0.78
N TRP A 68 1.65 -6.00 -0.32
CA TRP A 68 1.56 -7.05 -1.34
C TRP A 68 2.06 -8.42 -0.84
N HIS A 69 3.08 -8.44 0.02
CA HIS A 69 3.47 -9.64 0.75
C HIS A 69 2.29 -10.22 1.54
N THR A 70 1.57 -9.37 2.30
CA THR A 70 0.40 -9.79 3.09
C THR A 70 -0.74 -10.30 2.20
N VAL A 71 -0.96 -9.70 1.03
CA VAL A 71 -1.92 -10.19 0.04
C VAL A 71 -1.61 -11.63 -0.38
N ALA A 72 -0.35 -11.95 -0.63
CA ALA A 72 0.06 -13.29 -1.07
C ALA A 72 0.09 -14.33 0.05
N THR A 73 0.54 -13.94 1.24
CA THR A 73 0.74 -14.85 2.37
C THR A 73 -0.46 -14.96 3.29
N LYS A 74 -1.35 -13.95 3.28
CA LYS A 74 -2.43 -13.76 4.26
C LYS A 74 -1.90 -13.65 5.71
N ASP A 75 -0.64 -13.22 5.88
CA ASP A 75 0.01 -13.03 7.18
C ASP A 75 0.43 -11.58 7.37
N VAL A 76 -0.17 -10.91 8.34
CA VAL A 76 0.03 -9.49 8.65
C VAL A 76 1.26 -9.22 9.52
N SER A 77 1.98 -10.23 9.98
CA SER A 77 3.06 -10.07 10.98
C SER A 77 4.16 -9.10 10.51
N LEU A 78 4.59 -9.23 9.25
CA LEU A 78 5.58 -8.33 8.67
C LEU A 78 5.03 -6.90 8.53
N LEU A 79 3.79 -6.76 8.07
CA LEU A 79 3.14 -5.46 7.88
C LEU A 79 2.91 -4.76 9.23
N ARG A 80 2.49 -5.49 10.27
CA ARG A 80 2.39 -4.97 11.65
C ARG A 80 3.72 -4.41 12.14
N ARG A 81 4.79 -5.22 12.03
CA ARG A 81 6.13 -4.77 12.40
C ARG A 81 6.53 -3.48 11.68
N GLN A 82 6.29 -3.41 10.38
CA GLN A 82 6.57 -2.23 9.59
C GLN A 82 5.81 -0.99 10.09
N LEU A 83 4.52 -1.14 10.39
CA LEU A 83 3.68 -0.05 10.90
C LEU A 83 4.09 0.40 12.31
N ASP A 84 4.50 -0.53 13.18
CA ASP A 84 5.01 -0.19 14.52
C ASP A 84 6.34 0.58 14.44
N ILE A 85 7.21 0.23 13.48
CA ILE A 85 8.42 1.03 13.20
C ILE A 85 8.03 2.45 12.78
N LEU A 86 7.11 2.59 11.80
CA LEU A 86 6.65 3.90 11.34
C LEU A 86 6.00 4.72 12.47
N GLY A 87 5.19 4.08 13.31
CA GLY A 87 4.54 4.72 14.46
C GLY A 87 5.52 5.25 15.52
N SER A 88 6.73 4.68 15.59
CA SER A 88 7.79 5.10 16.50
C SER A 88 8.63 6.27 15.99
N LEU A 89 8.50 6.65 14.73
CA LEU A 89 9.27 7.73 14.11
C LEU A 89 8.73 9.12 14.50
N PRO A 90 9.57 10.17 14.41
CA PRO A 90 9.11 11.54 14.56
C PRO A 90 7.95 11.88 13.61
N LYS A 91 6.98 12.63 14.08
CA LYS A 91 5.77 13.00 13.31
C LYS A 91 6.09 13.88 12.09
N GLU A 92 7.23 14.54 12.10
CA GLU A 92 7.77 15.36 11.01
C GLU A 92 8.26 14.53 9.81
N TYR A 93 8.44 13.21 9.98
CA TYR A 93 8.87 12.31 8.91
C TYR A 93 7.64 11.86 8.12
N ILE A 94 7.41 12.52 7.00
CA ILE A 94 6.22 12.31 6.17
C ILE A 94 6.51 11.29 5.08
N PHE A 95 5.71 10.24 5.04
CA PHE A 95 5.78 9.23 3.99
C PHE A 95 4.68 9.42 2.94
N GLN A 96 5.01 9.18 1.68
CA GLN A 96 4.05 9.00 0.62
C GLN A 96 3.60 7.54 0.59
N ASN A 97 2.33 7.30 0.89
CA ASN A 97 1.72 5.97 0.91
C ASN A 97 1.05 5.66 -0.43
N TYR A 98 1.25 4.46 -0.94
CA TYR A 98 0.71 4.05 -2.23
C TYR A 98 0.66 2.52 -2.31
N LEU A 99 -0.18 1.97 -3.19
CA LEU A 99 -0.21 0.53 -3.49
C LEU A 99 0.70 0.19 -4.67
N ARG A 100 0.80 1.07 -5.65
CA ARG A 100 1.71 0.98 -6.80
C ARG A 100 2.06 2.38 -7.31
N CYS A 101 3.10 2.48 -8.12
CA CYS A 101 3.48 3.71 -8.81
C CYS A 101 3.84 3.41 -10.27
N HIS A 102 4.60 4.30 -10.91
CA HIS A 102 5.10 4.13 -12.28
C HIS A 102 6.19 3.06 -12.39
N ASP A 103 6.80 2.67 -11.27
CA ASP A 103 7.84 1.63 -11.23
C ASP A 103 7.28 0.26 -10.80
N ASP A 104 8.13 -0.74 -10.94
CA ASP A 104 7.88 -2.09 -10.50
C ASP A 104 7.78 -2.21 -8.97
N ILE A 105 7.09 -3.24 -8.51
CA ILE A 105 7.02 -3.62 -7.10
C ILE A 105 8.25 -4.48 -6.78
N GLY A 106 9.20 -3.90 -6.05
CA GLY A 106 10.38 -4.59 -5.56
C GLY A 106 10.15 -5.21 -4.18
N TRP A 107 10.72 -6.38 -3.94
CA TRP A 107 10.58 -7.11 -2.67
C TRP A 107 11.64 -6.68 -1.65
N GLY A 108 11.70 -5.37 -1.35
CA GLY A 108 12.56 -4.80 -0.31
C GLY A 108 11.98 -5.01 1.10
N LEU A 109 11.77 -6.27 1.49
CA LEU A 109 11.18 -6.68 2.76
C LEU A 109 12.26 -6.79 3.86
N ASP A 110 11.83 -6.79 5.13
CA ASP A 110 12.71 -7.08 6.28
C ASP A 110 12.99 -8.59 6.37
N TYR A 111 13.95 -9.06 5.56
CA TYR A 111 14.32 -10.47 5.56
C TYR A 111 15.05 -10.90 6.84
N ASP A 112 15.65 -9.99 7.60
CA ASP A 112 16.22 -10.32 8.90
C ASP A 112 15.12 -10.69 9.91
N PHE A 113 13.98 -10.03 9.85
CA PHE A 113 12.80 -10.43 10.59
C PHE A 113 12.20 -11.75 10.07
N LEU A 114 12.06 -11.91 8.77
CA LEU A 114 11.46 -13.10 8.14
C LEU A 114 12.27 -14.38 8.40
N LYS A 115 13.58 -14.29 8.58
CA LYS A 115 14.43 -15.42 8.99
C LYS A 115 14.01 -16.06 10.30
N ASN A 116 13.38 -15.28 11.24
CA ASN A 116 12.85 -15.84 12.49
C ASN A 116 11.72 -16.85 12.25
N PHE A 117 11.08 -16.79 11.09
CA PHE A 117 10.02 -17.71 10.66
C PHE A 117 10.55 -18.77 9.67
N SER A 118 11.89 -18.93 9.58
CA SER A 118 12.53 -19.84 8.64
C SER A 118 12.23 -19.56 7.16
N ILE A 119 11.99 -18.30 6.83
CA ILE A 119 11.70 -17.84 5.46
C ILE A 119 13.03 -17.46 4.79
N ASP A 120 13.38 -18.19 3.74
CA ASP A 120 14.53 -17.91 2.88
C ASP A 120 14.19 -16.83 1.85
N GLU A 121 15.06 -15.84 1.68
CA GLU A 121 14.82 -14.67 0.82
C GLU A 121 14.56 -15.05 -0.64
N VAL A 122 15.37 -15.93 -1.22
CA VAL A 122 15.31 -16.25 -2.65
C VAL A 122 14.04 -17.03 -2.98
N SER A 123 13.78 -18.09 -2.22
CA SER A 123 12.59 -18.94 -2.40
C SER A 123 11.31 -18.16 -2.11
N HIS A 124 11.35 -17.24 -1.16
CA HIS A 124 10.20 -16.41 -0.82
C HIS A 124 9.88 -15.37 -1.92
N LYS A 125 10.89 -14.66 -2.44
CA LYS A 125 10.72 -13.77 -3.59
C LYS A 125 10.15 -14.52 -4.79
N LYS A 126 10.63 -15.74 -5.04
CA LYS A 126 10.07 -16.57 -6.09
C LYS A 126 8.62 -16.92 -5.85
N PHE A 127 8.24 -17.30 -4.64
CA PHE A 127 6.84 -17.55 -4.29
C PHE A 127 5.96 -16.34 -4.56
N LEU A 128 6.36 -15.12 -4.11
CA LEU A 128 5.60 -13.89 -4.34
C LEU A 128 5.43 -13.60 -5.84
N ASN A 129 6.49 -13.76 -6.60
CA ASN A 129 6.45 -13.58 -8.05
C ASN A 129 5.54 -14.60 -8.73
N ASP A 130 5.64 -15.87 -8.37
CA ASP A 130 4.79 -16.94 -8.93
C ASP A 130 3.30 -16.73 -8.54
N PHE A 131 3.04 -16.24 -7.33
CA PHE A 131 1.68 -15.90 -6.88
C PHE A 131 1.05 -14.82 -7.76
N PHE A 132 1.73 -13.69 -7.91
CA PHE A 132 1.15 -12.55 -8.65
C PHE A 132 1.20 -12.69 -10.17
N THR A 133 2.01 -13.58 -10.72
CA THR A 133 2.02 -13.88 -12.16
C THR A 133 1.10 -15.03 -12.56
N GLY A 134 0.33 -15.57 -11.61
CA GLY A 134 -0.61 -16.67 -11.87
C GLY A 134 0.06 -18.02 -12.08
N LYS A 135 1.36 -18.17 -11.77
CA LYS A 135 2.11 -19.44 -11.87
C LYS A 135 1.90 -20.33 -10.65
N TYR A 136 1.57 -19.75 -9.50
CA TYR A 136 1.22 -20.50 -8.30
C TYR A 136 -0.24 -20.96 -8.36
N PRO A 137 -0.56 -22.23 -7.97
CA PRO A 137 -1.94 -22.76 -8.04
C PRO A 137 -2.96 -21.88 -7.32
N ASP A 138 -4.13 -21.77 -7.88
CA ASP A 138 -5.32 -21.09 -7.34
C ASP A 138 -5.12 -19.58 -7.04
N THR A 139 -4.10 -18.94 -7.60
CA THR A 139 -3.90 -17.51 -7.45
C THR A 139 -4.70 -16.67 -8.42
N PHE A 140 -4.97 -15.44 -8.02
CA PHE A 140 -5.79 -14.51 -8.79
C PHE A 140 -4.99 -13.41 -9.49
N GLY A 141 -3.73 -13.19 -9.12
CA GLY A 141 -2.89 -12.14 -9.71
C GLY A 141 -2.61 -12.36 -11.20
N ARG A 142 -2.53 -11.25 -11.95
CA ARG A 142 -2.18 -11.21 -13.38
C ARG A 142 -1.12 -10.13 -13.61
N GLY A 143 0.07 -10.33 -13.04
CA GLY A 143 1.23 -9.49 -13.25
C GLY A 143 2.22 -10.08 -14.21
N GLU A 144 3.25 -9.30 -14.54
CA GLU A 144 4.44 -9.75 -15.28
C GLU A 144 5.71 -9.40 -14.50
N LEU A 145 6.80 -10.11 -14.78
CA LEU A 145 8.08 -9.85 -14.13
C LEU A 145 8.90 -8.84 -14.92
N TYR A 146 9.58 -7.98 -14.19
CA TYR A 146 10.60 -7.07 -14.69
C TYR A 146 11.97 -7.50 -14.17
N ASN A 147 13.00 -7.42 -15.01
CA ASN A 147 14.36 -7.86 -14.67
C ASN A 147 14.43 -9.34 -14.21
N ASP A 148 13.70 -10.22 -14.88
CA ASP A 148 13.70 -11.67 -14.58
C ASP A 148 15.02 -12.31 -15.04
N ASP A 149 16.11 -12.00 -14.32
CA ASP A 149 17.39 -12.67 -14.51
C ASP A 149 17.54 -13.79 -13.45
N PRO A 150 17.46 -15.07 -13.85
CA PRO A 150 17.56 -16.21 -12.94
C PRO A 150 18.86 -16.25 -12.11
N ARG A 151 19.91 -15.56 -12.60
CA ARG A 151 21.20 -15.51 -11.88
C ARG A 151 21.15 -14.56 -10.70
N LEU A 152 20.28 -13.54 -10.75
CA LEU A 152 20.18 -12.52 -9.72
C LEU A 152 19.10 -12.86 -8.69
N GLY A 153 18.07 -13.63 -9.06
CA GLY A 153 16.93 -13.95 -8.21
C GLY A 153 16.18 -12.70 -7.69
N ASP A 154 16.25 -11.58 -8.41
CA ASP A 154 15.74 -10.27 -8.01
C ASP A 154 14.68 -9.73 -8.99
N ALA A 155 13.93 -10.64 -9.59
CA ALA A 155 12.80 -10.27 -10.44
C ALA A 155 11.76 -9.47 -9.63
N ARG A 156 11.21 -8.42 -10.26
CA ARG A 156 10.25 -7.51 -9.67
C ARG A 156 8.92 -7.61 -10.37
N LEU A 157 7.86 -7.25 -9.69
CA LEU A 157 6.50 -7.42 -10.16
C LEU A 157 5.98 -6.13 -10.83
N CYS A 158 5.33 -6.29 -11.98
CA CYS A 158 4.55 -5.27 -12.67
C CYS A 158 3.09 -5.68 -12.74
N GLY A 159 2.17 -4.73 -12.55
CA GLY A 159 0.73 -4.94 -12.67
C GLY A 159 -0.06 -3.78 -12.11
N THR A 160 -1.30 -3.60 -12.59
CA THR A 160 -2.26 -2.67 -11.98
C THR A 160 -2.85 -3.27 -10.71
N THR A 161 -3.32 -2.44 -9.78
CA THR A 161 -3.98 -2.92 -8.56
C THR A 161 -5.14 -3.85 -8.89
N ALA A 162 -5.98 -3.50 -9.84
CA ALA A 162 -7.10 -4.31 -10.28
C ALA A 162 -6.69 -5.71 -10.80
N SER A 163 -5.58 -5.78 -11.57
CA SER A 163 -5.07 -7.04 -12.10
C SER A 163 -4.42 -7.90 -11.02
N LEU A 164 -3.73 -7.28 -10.08
CA LEU A 164 -3.09 -7.98 -8.96
C LEU A 164 -4.10 -8.45 -7.91
N CYS A 165 -5.25 -7.76 -7.76
CA CYS A 165 -6.35 -8.16 -6.87
C CYS A 165 -7.30 -9.20 -7.46
N GLY A 166 -7.17 -9.51 -8.77
CA GLY A 166 -7.97 -10.55 -9.43
C GLY A 166 -9.15 -10.05 -10.26
N ILE A 167 -9.42 -8.75 -10.33
CA ILE A 167 -10.52 -8.19 -11.15
C ILE A 167 -10.36 -8.63 -12.60
N GLU A 168 -9.14 -8.55 -13.14
CA GLU A 168 -8.82 -8.97 -14.50
C GLU A 168 -9.09 -10.46 -14.72
N LYS A 169 -8.55 -11.32 -13.85
CA LYS A 169 -8.73 -12.78 -13.95
C LYS A 169 -10.21 -13.17 -14.00
N TYR A 170 -10.93 -12.75 -12.96
CA TYR A 170 -12.32 -13.16 -12.81
C TYR A 170 -13.24 -12.48 -13.84
N GLY A 171 -12.89 -11.28 -14.29
CA GLY A 171 -13.58 -10.63 -15.41
C GLY A 171 -13.42 -11.42 -16.71
N PHE A 172 -12.20 -11.87 -17.01
CA PHE A 172 -11.92 -12.69 -18.18
C PHE A 172 -12.60 -14.07 -18.13
N GLU A 173 -12.69 -14.67 -16.94
CA GLU A 173 -13.36 -15.95 -16.71
C GLU A 173 -14.91 -15.83 -16.68
N GLY A 174 -15.48 -14.62 -16.73
CA GLY A 174 -16.92 -14.39 -16.60
C GLY A 174 -17.45 -14.71 -15.19
N ASN A 175 -16.60 -14.73 -14.19
CA ASN A 175 -16.95 -15.05 -12.80
C ASN A 175 -17.35 -13.79 -12.03
N ALA A 176 -18.61 -13.40 -12.09
CA ALA A 176 -19.11 -12.19 -11.44
C ALA A 176 -18.86 -12.17 -9.92
N ALA A 177 -19.05 -13.30 -9.23
CA ALA A 177 -18.80 -13.39 -7.78
C ALA A 177 -17.31 -13.22 -7.45
N GLY A 178 -16.42 -13.70 -8.32
CA GLY A 178 -14.98 -13.48 -8.22
C GLY A 178 -14.63 -12.00 -8.41
N VAL A 179 -15.23 -11.33 -9.40
CA VAL A 179 -15.05 -9.89 -9.63
C VAL A 179 -15.51 -9.09 -8.40
N ASP A 180 -16.69 -9.36 -7.86
CA ASP A 180 -17.22 -8.63 -6.69
C ASP A 180 -16.32 -8.79 -5.46
N ARG A 181 -15.77 -9.97 -5.22
CA ARG A 181 -14.79 -10.21 -4.16
C ARG A 181 -13.49 -9.44 -4.39
N SER A 182 -13.00 -9.42 -5.63
CA SER A 182 -11.78 -8.72 -6.01
C SER A 182 -11.92 -7.20 -5.91
N VAL A 183 -13.08 -6.65 -6.28
CA VAL A 183 -13.40 -5.23 -6.09
C VAL A 183 -13.41 -4.88 -4.59
N ARG A 184 -14.01 -5.72 -3.75
CA ARG A 184 -13.98 -5.52 -2.30
C ARG A 184 -12.55 -5.54 -1.77
N TYR A 185 -11.71 -6.44 -2.26
CA TYR A 185 -10.32 -6.52 -1.84
C TYR A 185 -9.53 -5.29 -2.25
N ASP A 186 -9.70 -4.82 -3.48
CA ASP A 186 -9.09 -3.59 -3.99
C ASP A 186 -9.49 -2.38 -3.12
N ILE A 187 -10.78 -2.22 -2.82
CA ILE A 187 -11.28 -1.19 -1.90
C ILE A 187 -10.64 -1.33 -0.51
N THR A 188 -10.51 -2.54 0.02
CA THR A 188 -9.89 -2.78 1.33
C THR A 188 -8.41 -2.39 1.36
N LEU A 189 -7.67 -2.68 0.31
CA LEU A 189 -6.26 -2.27 0.20
C LEU A 189 -6.12 -0.74 0.13
N HIS A 190 -6.97 -0.08 -0.65
CA HIS A 190 -7.01 1.39 -0.68
C HIS A 190 -7.46 1.99 0.65
N ALA A 191 -8.46 1.42 1.32
CA ALA A 191 -8.88 1.84 2.65
C ALA A 191 -7.72 1.73 3.66
N PHE A 192 -6.95 0.62 3.61
CA PHE A 192 -5.74 0.50 4.41
C PHE A 192 -4.72 1.60 4.07
N MET A 193 -4.42 1.81 2.81
CA MET A 193 -3.47 2.83 2.36
C MET A 193 -3.91 4.24 2.78
N LEU A 194 -5.20 4.56 2.62
CA LEU A 194 -5.78 5.85 3.01
C LEU A 194 -5.83 6.07 4.53
N SER A 195 -5.81 5.03 5.34
CA SER A 195 -5.83 5.16 6.81
C SER A 195 -4.46 5.42 7.44
N GLN A 196 -3.39 5.29 6.68
CA GLN A 196 -2.03 5.47 7.18
C GLN A 196 -1.68 6.95 7.43
N SER A 197 -0.66 7.17 8.27
CA SER A 197 -0.04 8.49 8.45
C SER A 197 0.78 8.87 7.22
N GLY A 198 0.67 10.11 6.76
CA GLY A 198 1.40 10.62 5.60
C GLY A 198 0.47 11.02 4.45
N ILE A 199 1.02 11.08 3.26
CA ILE A 199 0.33 11.53 2.05
C ILE A 199 -0.06 10.31 1.22
N PRO A 200 -1.35 9.99 1.08
CA PRO A 200 -1.78 8.91 0.21
C PRO A 200 -1.75 9.34 -1.26
N VAL A 201 -1.35 8.43 -2.13
CA VAL A 201 -1.35 8.63 -3.58
C VAL A 201 -2.01 7.43 -4.26
N ILE A 202 -3.06 7.69 -5.02
CA ILE A 202 -3.73 6.73 -5.90
C ILE A 202 -3.12 6.89 -7.29
N TYR A 203 -2.63 5.81 -7.87
CA TYR A 203 -2.07 5.85 -9.21
C TYR A 203 -3.19 5.93 -10.25
N SER A 204 -2.97 6.76 -11.30
CA SER A 204 -3.95 7.00 -12.36
C SER A 204 -4.48 5.70 -12.97
N GLY A 205 -5.80 5.53 -12.99
CA GLY A 205 -6.52 4.35 -13.46
C GLY A 205 -6.97 3.40 -12.35
N ASP A 206 -6.36 3.43 -11.16
CA ASP A 206 -6.81 2.59 -10.04
C ASP A 206 -8.22 2.99 -9.58
N GLU A 207 -8.55 4.29 -9.64
CA GLU A 207 -9.88 4.81 -9.29
C GLU A 207 -11.03 4.29 -10.14
N ILE A 208 -10.70 3.72 -11.31
CA ILE A 208 -11.69 3.09 -12.20
C ILE A 208 -11.41 1.59 -12.42
N GLY A 209 -10.52 1.00 -11.64
CA GLY A 209 -10.16 -0.41 -11.76
C GLY A 209 -9.56 -0.76 -13.12
N GLN A 210 -8.72 0.11 -13.67
CA GLN A 210 -8.04 -0.14 -14.94
C GLN A 210 -7.14 -1.36 -14.82
N VAL A 211 -7.34 -2.33 -15.72
CA VAL A 211 -6.53 -3.56 -15.78
C VAL A 211 -5.26 -3.35 -16.60
N ASN A 212 -4.40 -4.35 -16.62
CA ASN A 212 -3.15 -4.35 -17.37
C ASN A 212 -3.35 -4.04 -18.86
N ASP A 213 -2.39 -3.32 -19.43
CA ASP A 213 -2.32 -3.03 -20.87
C ASP A 213 -1.25 -3.91 -21.52
N TYR A 214 -1.68 -4.93 -22.23
CA TYR A 214 -0.78 -5.85 -22.92
C TYR A 214 -0.34 -5.35 -24.31
N SER A 215 -0.94 -4.25 -24.80
CA SER A 215 -0.62 -3.68 -26.13
C SER A 215 0.81 -3.14 -26.21
N TYR A 216 1.46 -2.88 -25.07
CA TYR A 216 2.85 -2.46 -25.04
C TYR A 216 3.80 -3.44 -25.76
N LYS A 217 3.42 -4.72 -25.84
CA LYS A 217 4.21 -5.78 -26.51
C LYS A 217 4.27 -5.60 -28.02
N ASP A 218 3.31 -4.89 -28.60
CA ASP A 218 3.24 -4.61 -30.01
C ASP A 218 4.11 -3.40 -30.41
N ASP A 219 4.59 -2.63 -29.42
CA ASP A 219 5.47 -1.48 -29.60
C ASP A 219 6.93 -1.90 -29.33
N PRO A 220 7.81 -1.94 -30.37
CA PRO A 220 9.20 -2.38 -30.20
C PRO A 220 10.01 -1.59 -29.16
N ASP A 221 9.66 -0.31 -28.95
CA ASP A 221 10.36 0.54 -27.97
C ASP A 221 9.92 0.26 -26.53
N LYS A 222 8.74 -0.31 -26.33
CA LYS A 222 8.15 -0.62 -25.03
C LYS A 222 8.25 -2.11 -24.66
N ALA A 223 8.21 -2.99 -25.65
CA ALA A 223 8.13 -4.46 -25.47
C ALA A 223 9.25 -5.05 -24.58
N VAL A 224 10.38 -4.36 -24.46
CA VAL A 224 11.52 -4.77 -23.63
C VAL A 224 11.39 -4.38 -22.15
N ASP A 225 10.39 -3.59 -21.81
CA ASP A 225 10.17 -3.09 -20.43
C ASP A 225 8.74 -3.40 -19.96
N SER A 226 8.61 -4.46 -19.19
CA SER A 226 7.30 -4.92 -18.67
C SER A 226 6.59 -3.93 -17.74
N ARG A 227 7.23 -2.84 -17.31
CA ARG A 227 6.56 -1.78 -16.56
C ARG A 227 5.50 -1.06 -17.40
N TYR A 228 5.60 -1.10 -18.72
CA TYR A 228 4.54 -0.58 -19.59
C TYR A 228 3.22 -1.34 -19.46
N LEU A 229 3.23 -2.56 -18.90
CA LEU A 229 2.02 -3.31 -18.56
C LEU A 229 1.03 -2.48 -17.70
N HIS A 230 1.57 -1.71 -16.76
CA HIS A 230 0.77 -0.91 -15.83
C HIS A 230 0.91 0.61 -16.04
N ARG A 231 1.61 1.03 -17.11
CA ARG A 231 1.77 2.44 -17.53
C ARG A 231 0.89 2.79 -18.74
N GLY A 232 -0.12 1.94 -19.04
CA GLY A 232 -1.06 2.21 -20.12
C GLY A 232 -1.73 3.57 -19.96
N GLU A 233 -2.15 4.16 -21.06
CA GLU A 233 -2.91 5.41 -21.05
C GLU A 233 -4.20 5.24 -20.25
N PHE A 234 -4.62 6.31 -19.58
CA PHE A 234 -5.88 6.31 -18.85
C PHE A 234 -7.05 6.00 -19.79
N ASN A 235 -7.86 5.02 -19.44
CA ASN A 235 -8.94 4.56 -20.31
C ASN A 235 -10.18 5.46 -20.22
N TRP A 236 -10.16 6.54 -20.99
CA TRP A 236 -11.26 7.49 -21.07
C TRP A 236 -12.56 6.88 -21.56
N SER A 237 -12.54 5.75 -22.27
CA SER A 237 -13.76 5.06 -22.72
C SER A 237 -14.48 4.33 -21.58
N LEU A 238 -13.75 3.88 -20.56
CA LEU A 238 -14.30 3.25 -19.34
C LEU A 238 -14.68 4.29 -18.29
N ALA A 239 -14.04 5.44 -18.26
CA ALA A 239 -14.24 6.46 -17.24
C ALA A 239 -15.71 6.87 -17.02
N PRO A 240 -16.60 6.98 -18.03
CA PRO A 240 -18.02 7.27 -17.82
C PRO A 240 -18.75 6.23 -16.97
N ASN A 241 -18.30 4.98 -16.97
CA ASN A 241 -18.92 3.90 -16.18
C ASN A 241 -18.83 4.13 -14.67
N ARG A 242 -17.94 5.03 -14.21
CA ARG A 242 -17.89 5.44 -12.79
C ARG A 242 -19.21 5.98 -12.26
N ASN A 243 -20.07 6.47 -13.14
CA ASN A 243 -21.40 6.98 -12.77
C ASN A 243 -22.48 5.86 -12.69
N ILE A 244 -22.12 4.61 -12.99
CA ILE A 244 -23.02 3.47 -12.97
C ILE A 244 -22.65 2.56 -11.78
N ALA A 245 -23.43 2.61 -10.72
CA ALA A 245 -23.10 2.03 -9.43
C ALA A 245 -22.75 0.53 -9.45
N ASP A 246 -23.39 -0.26 -10.35
CA ASP A 246 -23.20 -1.71 -10.42
C ASP A 246 -21.99 -2.15 -11.26
N THR A 247 -21.30 -1.23 -11.91
CA THR A 247 -20.07 -1.54 -12.66
C THR A 247 -18.85 -1.60 -11.71
N VAL A 248 -17.78 -2.25 -12.15
CA VAL A 248 -16.49 -2.25 -11.44
C VAL A 248 -16.02 -0.82 -11.22
N GLN A 249 -16.07 0.02 -12.27
CA GLN A 249 -15.66 1.42 -12.24
C GLN A 249 -16.48 2.23 -11.22
N GLY A 250 -17.81 2.04 -11.20
CA GLY A 250 -18.70 2.73 -10.27
C GLY A 250 -18.47 2.31 -8.83
N LYS A 251 -18.36 1.00 -8.57
CA LYS A 251 -18.09 0.48 -7.23
C LYS A 251 -16.78 1.02 -6.66
N LEU A 252 -15.70 0.97 -7.44
CA LEU A 252 -14.38 1.47 -7.00
C LEU A 252 -14.41 2.98 -6.82
N PHE A 253 -14.83 3.73 -7.84
CA PHE A 253 -14.80 5.18 -7.80
C PHE A 253 -15.58 5.75 -6.61
N HIS A 254 -16.82 5.28 -6.40
CA HIS A 254 -17.63 5.78 -5.29
C HIS A 254 -17.09 5.37 -3.92
N ALA A 255 -16.51 4.17 -3.81
CA ALA A 255 -15.89 3.74 -2.56
C ALA A 255 -14.65 4.57 -2.22
N LEU A 256 -13.77 4.82 -3.20
CA LEU A 256 -12.56 5.62 -3.00
C LEU A 256 -12.89 7.07 -2.69
N ASP A 257 -13.80 7.70 -3.45
CA ASP A 257 -14.30 9.06 -3.20
C ASP A 257 -14.87 9.19 -1.78
N HIS A 258 -15.66 8.21 -1.34
CA HIS A 258 -16.20 8.17 0.01
C HIS A 258 -15.11 8.08 1.09
N LEU A 259 -14.12 7.20 0.91
CA LEU A 259 -12.98 7.05 1.83
C LEU A 259 -12.13 8.33 1.91
N GLU A 260 -11.91 8.99 0.78
CA GLU A 260 -11.18 10.27 0.72
C GLU A 260 -11.94 11.38 1.47
N HIS A 261 -13.26 11.45 1.31
CA HIS A 261 -14.10 12.39 2.05
C HIS A 261 -14.08 12.13 3.56
N ILE A 262 -14.16 10.86 3.99
CA ILE A 262 -14.00 10.50 5.40
C ILE A 262 -12.62 10.94 5.90
N ARG A 263 -11.56 10.59 5.18
CA ARG A 263 -10.19 10.94 5.58
C ARG A 263 -10.02 12.45 5.74
N SER A 264 -10.55 13.24 4.83
CA SER A 264 -10.44 14.71 4.87
C SER A 264 -11.27 15.36 5.97
N SER A 265 -12.28 14.66 6.50
CA SER A 265 -13.22 15.17 7.49
C SER A 265 -12.85 14.84 8.94
N HIS A 266 -11.85 13.99 9.17
CA HIS A 266 -11.47 13.52 10.50
C HIS A 266 -10.00 13.83 10.82
N SER A 267 -9.76 14.58 11.89
CA SER A 267 -8.42 15.00 12.32
C SER A 267 -7.52 13.84 12.75
N VAL A 268 -8.09 12.69 13.06
CA VAL A 268 -7.36 11.48 13.42
C VAL A 268 -6.49 10.94 12.26
N PHE A 269 -6.75 11.35 11.02
CA PHE A 269 -5.92 11.01 9.86
C PHE A 269 -4.75 11.97 9.62
N ASP A 270 -4.65 13.06 10.38
CA ASP A 270 -3.52 13.97 10.30
C ASP A 270 -2.21 13.29 10.72
N THR A 271 -1.10 13.76 10.19
CA THR A 271 0.23 13.18 10.47
C THR A 271 0.64 13.28 11.93
N THR A 272 0.03 14.19 12.69
CA THR A 272 0.26 14.40 14.12
C THR A 272 -0.38 13.35 15.01
N ALA A 273 -1.42 12.64 14.51
CA ALA A 273 -2.06 11.56 15.27
C ALA A 273 -1.11 10.37 15.47
N ASP A 274 -1.22 9.71 16.61
CA ASP A 274 -0.45 8.51 16.88
C ASP A 274 -0.85 7.37 15.95
N LEU A 275 0.09 6.46 15.70
CA LEU A 275 -0.12 5.25 14.93
C LEU A 275 0.47 4.08 15.69
N ARG A 276 -0.30 3.01 15.88
CA ARG A 276 0.16 1.73 16.44
C ARG A 276 -0.69 0.59 15.89
N THR A 277 -0.20 -0.62 16.00
CA THR A 277 -0.98 -1.81 15.67
C THR A 277 -1.59 -2.44 16.93
N ILE A 278 -2.61 -3.28 16.73
CA ILE A 278 -3.23 -4.08 17.79
C ILE A 278 -3.18 -5.55 17.39
N ASP A 279 -3.03 -6.43 18.35
CA ASP A 279 -3.18 -7.86 18.14
C ASP A 279 -4.67 -8.22 17.99
N THR A 280 -4.97 -9.00 16.95
CA THR A 280 -6.33 -9.48 16.65
C THR A 280 -6.51 -10.97 16.90
N TRP A 281 -5.43 -11.66 17.35
CA TRP A 281 -5.37 -13.11 17.53
C TRP A 281 -5.62 -13.93 16.27
N ASP A 282 -5.62 -13.27 15.12
CA ASP A 282 -5.70 -13.91 13.79
C ASP A 282 -4.64 -13.28 12.87
N SER A 283 -3.73 -14.09 12.34
CA SER A 283 -2.63 -13.64 11.50
C SER A 283 -3.06 -13.04 10.17
N SER A 284 -4.32 -13.20 9.76
CA SER A 284 -4.84 -12.62 8.51
C SER A 284 -5.60 -11.31 8.70
N ILE A 285 -5.78 -10.86 9.94
CA ILE A 285 -6.47 -9.61 10.26
C ILE A 285 -5.48 -8.58 10.77
N LEU A 286 -5.37 -7.48 10.07
CA LEU A 286 -4.64 -6.30 10.54
C LEU A 286 -5.59 -5.36 11.28
N ALA A 287 -5.19 -4.91 12.46
CA ALA A 287 -5.84 -3.78 13.12
C ALA A 287 -4.82 -2.69 13.45
N ILE A 288 -5.16 -1.45 13.11
CA ILE A 288 -4.37 -0.26 13.40
C ILE A 288 -5.19 0.72 14.24
N VAL A 289 -4.52 1.44 15.12
CA VAL A 289 -5.11 2.56 15.86
C VAL A 289 -4.45 3.84 15.42
N ARG A 290 -5.28 4.83 15.12
CA ARG A 290 -4.89 6.24 15.03
C ARG A 290 -5.56 6.99 16.17
N GLU A 291 -4.82 7.87 16.81
CA GLU A 291 -5.35 8.54 18.01
C GLU A 291 -4.75 9.95 18.16
N ASN A 292 -5.62 10.91 18.45
CA ASN A 292 -5.25 12.28 18.81
C ASN A 292 -6.06 12.75 20.03
N ALA A 293 -6.06 14.06 20.32
CA ALA A 293 -6.79 14.60 21.45
C ALA A 293 -8.33 14.52 21.31
N GLU A 294 -8.84 14.46 20.09
CA GLU A 294 -10.26 14.60 19.76
C GLU A 294 -10.92 13.27 19.40
N GLU A 295 -10.18 12.41 18.72
CA GLU A 295 -10.70 11.18 18.11
C GLU A 295 -9.81 9.98 18.36
N LYS A 296 -10.45 8.81 18.40
CA LYS A 296 -9.80 7.50 18.35
C LYS A 296 -10.39 6.70 17.21
N PHE A 297 -9.53 6.26 16.31
CA PHE A 297 -9.85 5.45 15.14
C PHE A 297 -9.23 4.06 15.26
N ILE A 298 -9.98 3.03 14.84
CA ILE A 298 -9.53 1.66 14.72
C ILE A 298 -9.86 1.18 13.30
N GLY A 299 -8.84 1.02 12.45
CA GLY A 299 -8.98 0.41 11.14
C GLY A 299 -8.76 -1.09 11.24
N ILE A 300 -9.69 -1.90 10.73
CA ILE A 300 -9.64 -3.36 10.77
C ILE A 300 -9.74 -3.88 9.35
N TYR A 301 -8.80 -4.74 8.93
CA TYR A 301 -8.64 -5.20 7.54
C TYR A 301 -8.46 -6.70 7.50
N ASN A 302 -9.35 -7.41 6.80
CA ASN A 302 -9.28 -8.86 6.63
C ASN A 302 -8.62 -9.19 5.27
N PHE A 303 -7.41 -9.71 5.32
CA PHE A 303 -6.65 -10.13 4.12
C PHE A 303 -6.98 -11.57 3.68
N SER A 304 -7.89 -12.25 4.37
CA SER A 304 -8.29 -13.62 4.01
C SER A 304 -9.56 -13.66 3.15
N ASP A 305 -9.72 -14.76 2.44
CA ASP A 305 -10.91 -15.10 1.65
C ASP A 305 -12.05 -15.71 2.48
N GLN A 306 -11.96 -15.63 3.81
CA GLN A 306 -12.95 -16.13 4.75
C GLN A 306 -13.49 -15.00 5.62
N ASP A 307 -14.76 -15.07 5.99
CA ASP A 307 -15.30 -14.22 7.04
C ASP A 307 -14.63 -14.59 8.36
N LYS A 308 -14.19 -13.60 9.11
CA LYS A 308 -13.39 -13.75 10.33
C LYS A 308 -13.94 -12.92 11.46
N VAL A 309 -13.61 -13.30 12.69
CA VAL A 309 -13.91 -12.48 13.87
C VAL A 309 -12.61 -11.84 14.37
N ALA A 310 -12.55 -10.52 14.39
CA ALA A 310 -11.46 -9.78 15.00
C ALA A 310 -11.72 -9.62 16.49
N TRP A 311 -10.81 -10.13 17.30
CA TRP A 311 -10.80 -9.91 18.76
C TRP A 311 -9.85 -8.76 19.06
N ILE A 312 -10.40 -7.59 19.33
CA ILE A 312 -9.62 -6.38 19.58
C ILE A 312 -9.65 -6.11 21.09
N ASN A 313 -8.46 -6.03 21.68
CA ASN A 313 -8.32 -5.68 23.10
C ASN A 313 -8.04 -4.17 23.22
N GLU A 314 -9.06 -3.39 23.00
CA GLU A 314 -9.09 -1.93 23.19
C GLU A 314 -10.20 -1.57 24.18
N ASP A 315 -10.34 -0.27 24.47
CA ASP A 315 -11.37 0.21 25.38
C ASP A 315 -12.76 -0.25 24.96
N ASP A 316 -13.51 -0.77 25.91
CA ASP A 316 -14.92 -1.06 25.70
C ASP A 316 -15.67 0.24 25.34
N GLY A 317 -16.54 0.14 24.37
CA GLY A 317 -17.36 1.25 23.94
C GLY A 317 -17.93 1.08 22.53
N ILE A 318 -18.86 1.95 22.23
CA ILE A 318 -19.49 2.02 20.91
C ILE A 318 -18.66 2.95 20.03
N TYR A 319 -18.41 2.49 18.82
CA TYR A 319 -17.75 3.22 17.75
C TYR A 319 -18.73 3.35 16.59
N THR A 320 -18.57 4.40 15.80
CA THR A 320 -19.23 4.50 14.51
C THR A 320 -18.30 3.96 13.44
N ASP A 321 -18.73 2.99 12.64
CA ASP A 321 -18.04 2.65 11.40
C ASP A 321 -18.24 3.78 10.39
N LEU A 322 -17.20 4.52 10.10
CA LEU A 322 -17.24 5.70 9.22
C LEU A 322 -17.64 5.35 7.77
N ILE A 323 -17.39 4.11 7.33
CA ILE A 323 -17.72 3.66 5.98
C ILE A 323 -19.23 3.44 5.83
N SER A 324 -19.85 2.75 6.81
CA SER A 324 -21.28 2.41 6.74
C SER A 324 -22.19 3.36 7.53
N GLY A 325 -21.64 4.15 8.44
CA GLY A 325 -22.37 4.99 9.39
C GLY A 325 -23.02 4.22 10.55
N HIS A 326 -22.81 2.91 10.67
CA HIS A 326 -23.42 2.11 11.73
C HIS A 326 -22.61 2.16 13.02
N GLU A 327 -23.31 2.15 14.14
CA GLU A 327 -22.69 1.99 15.46
C GLU A 327 -22.43 0.51 15.77
N MET A 328 -21.24 0.20 16.32
CA MET A 328 -20.85 -1.13 16.70
C MET A 328 -19.80 -1.13 17.82
N GLU A 329 -19.69 -2.25 18.54
CA GLU A 329 -18.59 -2.48 19.45
C GLU A 329 -17.33 -2.90 18.67
N ALA A 330 -16.16 -2.47 19.13
CA ALA A 330 -14.89 -2.87 18.50
C ALA A 330 -14.50 -4.31 18.83
N LYS A 331 -15.05 -4.89 19.91
CA LYS A 331 -14.69 -6.22 20.41
C LYS A 331 -15.50 -7.31 19.71
N GLY A 332 -14.81 -8.32 19.15
CA GLY A 332 -15.47 -9.45 18.50
C GLY A 332 -16.20 -9.08 17.20
N VAL A 333 -15.60 -8.23 16.39
CA VAL A 333 -16.17 -7.75 15.12
C VAL A 333 -16.09 -8.84 14.06
N MET A 334 -17.23 -9.20 13.47
CA MET A 334 -17.30 -10.07 12.31
C MET A 334 -16.94 -9.28 11.05
N ILE A 335 -15.84 -9.63 10.40
CA ILE A 335 -15.35 -8.96 9.20
C ILE A 335 -15.51 -9.87 7.99
N PRO A 336 -16.17 -9.41 6.93
CA PRO A 336 -16.30 -10.18 5.70
C PRO A 336 -14.93 -10.52 5.08
N ALA A 337 -14.89 -11.60 4.31
CA ALA A 337 -13.75 -11.92 3.46
C ALA A 337 -13.32 -10.71 2.63
N PHE A 338 -12.03 -10.36 2.67
CA PHE A 338 -11.48 -9.18 1.98
C PHE A 338 -12.21 -7.88 2.31
N GLY A 339 -12.74 -7.73 3.54
CA GLY A 339 -13.46 -6.55 3.99
C GLY A 339 -12.68 -5.73 5.01
N CYS A 340 -13.18 -4.55 5.30
CA CYS A 340 -12.62 -3.66 6.31
C CYS A 340 -13.71 -2.89 7.06
N PHE A 341 -13.32 -2.34 8.22
CA PHE A 341 -14.09 -1.36 9.00
C PHE A 341 -13.20 -0.19 9.42
N TRP A 342 -13.78 0.99 9.44
CA TRP A 342 -13.18 2.22 9.93
C TRP A 342 -13.94 2.71 11.16
N LEU A 343 -13.64 2.13 12.30
CA LEU A 343 -14.31 2.44 13.55
C LEU A 343 -13.74 3.72 14.17
N CYS A 344 -14.57 4.70 14.45
CA CYS A 344 -14.15 5.96 15.05
C CYS A 344 -15.07 6.35 16.19
N ARG A 345 -14.49 6.97 17.24
CA ARG A 345 -15.26 7.64 18.28
C ARG A 345 -14.59 8.97 18.66
N LYS A 346 -15.39 9.93 19.06
CA LYS A 346 -14.91 11.14 19.73
C LYS A 346 -14.54 10.82 21.18
N LYS A 347 -13.51 11.50 21.67
CA LYS A 347 -13.06 11.42 23.06
C LYS A 347 -13.83 12.35 23.96
#